data_31b7aa66aebf6c21ad5cc24edcea5bf2
#
_entry.id   31b7aa66aebf6c21ad5cc24edcea5bf2
#
_cell.length_a   1.000
_cell.length_b   1.000
_cell.length_c   1.000
_cell.angle_alpha   90.00
_cell.angle_beta   90.00
_cell.angle_gamma   90.00
#
_symmetry.space_group_name_H-M   'P 1'
#
loop_
_entity.id
_entity.type
_entity.pdbx_description
1 polymer ?
#
loop_
_entity_poly.entity_id
_entity_poly.type
_entity_poly.pdbx_seq_one_letter_code
_entity_poly.pdbx_strand_id
1 'polypeptide(L)'
;SLIIEELKKEFPKVKMEAVDTLAGSIGAGLIALQGAKLAERGILFENILIISKDCIKHIEHIFTIDDLNWLLKGGRIKKTSAIIGSALNIKPILDVKNGEMRVIKKIRGRKKAIQAIVDILEERIKNFPNQIIGIAHADDFQSALEVKDMIIEKLGKNTNIIIEKIGSVLGSHLGIGGVGIFFFNQEPIEYINEL
;
A
#
# COMPACT_ATOMS: atom_id res chain seq x y z
N SER A 1 -5.55 15.15 -15.13
CA SER A 1 -5.42 16.24 -14.14
C SER A 1 -5.10 17.55 -14.88
N LEU A 2 -5.45 18.71 -14.30
CA LEU A 2 -5.18 20.03 -14.89
C LEU A 2 -3.70 20.22 -15.24
N ILE A 3 -2.81 19.75 -14.39
CA ILE A 3 -1.35 19.83 -14.60
C ILE A 3 -0.93 19.09 -15.88
N ILE A 4 -1.46 17.90 -16.15
CA ILE A 4 -1.15 17.15 -17.39
C ILE A 4 -1.59 17.92 -18.62
N GLU A 5 -2.75 18.58 -18.59
CA GLU A 5 -3.25 19.36 -19.72
C GLU A 5 -2.39 20.61 -20.00
N GLU A 6 -1.83 21.21 -18.97
CA GLU A 6 -0.85 22.30 -19.10
C GLU A 6 0.48 21.80 -19.68
N LEU A 7 1.00 20.70 -19.12
CA LEU A 7 2.24 20.09 -19.61
C LEU A 7 2.16 19.61 -21.06
N LYS A 8 1.02 19.09 -21.50
CA LYS A 8 0.80 18.70 -22.90
C LYS A 8 0.91 19.88 -23.86
N LYS A 9 0.54 21.09 -23.43
CA LYS A 9 0.69 22.31 -24.24
C LYS A 9 2.15 22.72 -24.35
N GLU A 10 2.91 22.59 -23.25
CA GLU A 10 4.32 22.93 -23.19
C GLU A 10 5.20 21.90 -23.93
N PHE A 11 4.83 20.60 -23.82
CA PHE A 11 5.57 19.46 -24.39
C PHE A 11 4.70 18.64 -25.36
N PRO A 12 4.26 19.20 -26.52
CA PRO A 12 3.26 18.57 -27.39
C PRO A 12 3.75 17.26 -28.06
N LYS A 13 5.07 17.03 -28.09
CA LYS A 13 5.67 15.79 -28.65
C LYS A 13 5.82 14.67 -27.62
N VAL A 14 5.58 14.94 -26.33
CA VAL A 14 5.73 13.96 -25.26
C VAL A 14 4.35 13.36 -24.96
N LYS A 15 4.26 12.02 -25.01
CA LYS A 15 3.06 11.32 -24.55
C LYS A 15 2.98 11.36 -23.04
N MET A 16 1.90 11.85 -22.49
CA MET A 16 1.66 11.96 -21.05
C MET A 16 0.26 11.52 -20.71
N GLU A 17 0.12 10.74 -19.63
CA GLU A 17 -1.17 10.34 -19.09
C GLU A 17 -1.13 10.35 -17.56
N ALA A 18 -2.21 10.79 -16.93
CA ALA A 18 -2.36 10.71 -15.48
C ALA A 18 -3.08 9.42 -15.11
N VAL A 19 -2.45 8.60 -14.27
CA VAL A 19 -3.04 7.38 -13.73
C VAL A 19 -3.36 7.61 -12.26
N ASP A 20 -4.66 7.63 -11.92
CA ASP A 20 -5.10 7.63 -10.53
C ASP A 20 -5.00 6.20 -9.99
N THR A 21 -4.03 5.97 -9.13
CA THR A 21 -3.75 4.64 -8.57
C THR A 21 -4.72 4.20 -7.48
N LEU A 22 -5.57 5.10 -6.97
CA LEU A 22 -6.42 4.86 -5.79
C LEU A 22 -5.64 4.29 -4.60
N ALA A 23 -4.32 4.49 -4.59
CA ALA A 23 -3.35 3.93 -3.67
C ALA A 23 -2.48 5.02 -3.06
N GLY A 24 -1.90 4.72 -1.91
CA GLY A 24 -0.93 5.59 -1.25
C GLY A 24 0.36 4.83 -0.90
N SER A 25 1.41 5.59 -0.55
CA SER A 25 2.70 5.04 -0.11
C SER A 25 3.28 4.03 -1.11
N ILE A 26 3.86 2.94 -0.63
CA ILE A 26 4.41 1.85 -1.45
C ILE A 26 3.36 1.23 -2.39
N GLY A 27 2.06 1.26 -2.07
CA GLY A 27 1.04 0.76 -2.97
C GLY A 27 1.04 1.47 -4.34
N ALA A 28 1.11 2.80 -4.34
CA ALA A 28 1.33 3.56 -5.57
C ALA A 28 2.72 3.29 -6.17
N GLY A 29 3.74 3.12 -5.31
CA GLY A 29 5.11 2.78 -5.71
C GLY A 29 5.22 1.45 -6.44
N LEU A 30 4.53 0.40 -5.99
CA LEU A 30 4.52 -0.91 -6.66
C LEU A 30 3.92 -0.83 -8.07
N ILE A 31 2.84 -0.06 -8.25
CA ILE A 31 2.24 0.16 -9.58
C ILE A 31 3.22 0.93 -10.48
N ALA A 32 3.85 1.98 -9.97
CA ALA A 32 4.85 2.76 -10.71
C ALA A 32 6.08 1.92 -11.07
N LEU A 33 6.55 1.06 -10.15
CA LEU A 33 7.66 0.14 -10.38
C LEU A 33 7.34 -0.84 -11.52
N GLN A 34 6.13 -1.41 -11.55
CA GLN A 34 5.71 -2.27 -12.66
C GLN A 34 5.71 -1.49 -13.98
N GLY A 35 5.17 -0.28 -14.01
CA GLY A 35 5.20 0.57 -15.20
C GLY A 35 6.61 0.86 -15.71
N ALA A 36 7.56 1.17 -14.81
CA ALA A 36 8.96 1.40 -15.16
C ALA A 36 9.63 0.14 -15.75
N LYS A 37 9.45 -1.02 -15.09
CA LYS A 37 10.01 -2.29 -15.57
C LYS A 37 9.45 -2.72 -16.92
N LEU A 38 8.17 -2.50 -17.18
CA LEU A 38 7.56 -2.74 -18.47
C LEU A 38 8.17 -1.83 -19.56
N ALA A 39 8.40 -0.55 -19.23
CA ALA A 39 9.06 0.38 -20.13
C ALA A 39 10.50 -0.04 -20.45
N GLU A 40 11.29 -0.51 -19.47
CA GLU A 40 12.62 -1.04 -19.66
C GLU A 40 12.63 -2.27 -20.60
N ARG A 41 11.56 -3.06 -20.60
CA ARG A 41 11.37 -4.19 -21.55
C ARG A 41 10.86 -3.77 -22.93
N GLY A 42 10.69 -2.47 -23.17
CA GLY A 42 10.24 -1.93 -24.45
C GLY A 42 8.74 -2.08 -24.71
N ILE A 43 7.95 -2.33 -23.67
CA ILE A 43 6.49 -2.38 -23.82
C ILE A 43 5.96 -0.99 -24.19
N LEU A 44 5.03 -0.95 -25.14
CA LEU A 44 4.46 0.31 -25.63
C LEU A 44 3.70 1.06 -24.52
N PHE A 45 3.78 2.40 -24.55
CA PHE A 45 3.15 3.29 -23.58
C PHE A 45 1.68 2.98 -23.33
N GLU A 46 0.91 2.72 -24.40
CA GLU A 46 -0.52 2.41 -24.34
C GLU A 46 -0.78 1.10 -23.58
N ASN A 47 0.07 0.09 -23.77
CA ASN A 47 -0.03 -1.19 -23.07
C ASN A 47 0.35 -1.03 -21.59
N ILE A 48 1.38 -0.23 -21.27
CA ILE A 48 1.75 0.08 -19.88
C ILE A 48 0.55 0.71 -19.15
N LEU A 49 -0.18 1.62 -19.80
CA LEU A 49 -1.39 2.20 -19.20
C LEU A 49 -2.48 1.17 -18.92
N ILE A 50 -2.69 0.21 -19.83
CA ILE A 50 -3.66 -0.88 -19.65
C ILE A 50 -3.25 -1.76 -18.47
N ILE A 51 -1.99 -2.18 -18.42
CA ILE A 51 -1.44 -3.03 -17.35
C ILE A 51 -1.49 -2.28 -16.00
N SER A 52 -1.11 -0.99 -15.96
CA SER A 52 -1.21 -0.17 -14.75
C SER A 52 -2.64 -0.09 -14.22
N LYS A 53 -3.64 0.08 -15.09
CA LYS A 53 -5.06 0.07 -14.72
C LYS A 53 -5.51 -1.29 -14.19
N ASP A 54 -4.91 -2.37 -14.64
CA ASP A 54 -5.17 -3.69 -14.11
C ASP A 54 -4.52 -3.90 -12.73
N CYS A 55 -3.26 -3.49 -12.55
CA CYS A 55 -2.58 -3.46 -11.25
C CYS A 55 -3.41 -2.74 -10.17
N ILE A 56 -4.05 -1.61 -10.52
CA ILE A 56 -4.89 -0.82 -9.59
C ILE A 56 -6.07 -1.64 -9.04
N LYS A 57 -6.62 -2.58 -9.79
CA LYS A 57 -7.73 -3.43 -9.33
C LYS A 57 -7.31 -4.42 -8.24
N HIS A 58 -6.03 -4.78 -8.23
CA HIS A 58 -5.49 -5.88 -7.44
C HIS A 58 -4.61 -5.44 -6.28
N ILE A 59 -4.23 -4.14 -6.23
CA ILE A 59 -3.38 -3.64 -5.15
C ILE A 59 -4.11 -3.64 -3.80
N GLU A 60 -3.52 -4.25 -2.80
CA GLU A 60 -4.01 -4.31 -1.43
C GLU A 60 -3.14 -3.46 -0.49
N HIS A 61 -3.78 -2.89 0.50
CA HIS A 61 -3.16 -2.12 1.56
C HIS A 61 -3.70 -2.64 2.87
N ILE A 62 -2.88 -3.27 3.69
CA ILE A 62 -3.26 -3.74 5.03
C ILE A 62 -2.32 -3.08 6.03
N PHE A 63 -2.84 -2.29 6.95
CA PHE A 63 -2.01 -1.56 7.88
C PHE A 63 -2.64 -1.40 9.26
N THR A 64 -1.80 -1.13 10.24
CA THR A 64 -2.21 -0.76 11.59
C THR A 64 -1.53 0.55 12.00
N ILE A 65 -2.20 1.31 12.84
CA ILE A 65 -1.70 2.57 13.40
C ILE A 65 -1.90 2.58 14.92
N ASP A 66 -1.20 3.46 15.60
CA ASP A 66 -1.26 3.51 17.05
C ASP A 66 -2.51 4.25 17.56
N ASP A 67 -2.93 5.31 16.87
CA ASP A 67 -4.06 6.13 17.29
C ASP A 67 -4.91 6.61 16.10
N LEU A 68 -6.18 6.20 16.07
CA LEU A 68 -7.15 6.62 15.05
C LEU A 68 -7.45 8.12 15.06
N ASN A 69 -7.14 8.84 16.13
CA ASN A 69 -7.36 10.27 16.19
C ASN A 69 -6.59 11.04 15.12
N TRP A 70 -5.44 10.52 14.66
CA TRP A 70 -4.71 11.10 13.54
C TRP A 70 -5.53 11.08 12.24
N LEU A 71 -6.13 9.94 11.91
CA LEU A 71 -6.99 9.81 10.72
C LEU A 71 -8.27 10.63 10.83
N LEU A 72 -8.83 10.73 12.03
CA LEU A 72 -10.01 11.56 12.29
C LEU A 72 -9.72 13.04 12.08
N LYS A 73 -8.65 13.54 12.71
CA LYS A 73 -8.22 14.94 12.58
C LYS A 73 -7.85 15.27 11.13
N GLY A 74 -7.24 14.31 10.44
CA GLY A 74 -6.89 14.42 9.02
C GLY A 74 -8.07 14.30 8.06
N GLY A 75 -9.28 13.96 8.54
CA GLY A 75 -10.47 13.77 7.70
C GLY A 75 -10.41 12.55 6.77
N ARG A 76 -9.55 11.55 7.07
CA ARG A 76 -9.39 10.35 6.26
C ARG A 76 -10.30 9.21 6.68
N ILE A 77 -10.99 9.36 7.82
CA ILE A 77 -11.96 8.39 8.36
C ILE A 77 -13.13 9.15 9.00
N LYS A 78 -14.34 8.61 8.86
CA LYS A 78 -15.54 9.21 9.45
C LYS A 78 -15.60 8.94 10.96
N LYS A 79 -16.15 9.88 11.75
CA LYS A 79 -16.33 9.72 13.20
C LYS A 79 -17.09 8.44 13.60
N THR A 80 -18.06 8.03 12.78
CA THR A 80 -18.83 6.79 13.00
C THR A 80 -17.99 5.52 12.93
N SER A 81 -16.91 5.52 12.13
CA SER A 81 -15.96 4.40 12.05
C SER A 81 -14.99 4.40 13.22
N ALA A 82 -14.77 5.54 13.83
CA ALA A 82 -13.80 5.80 14.87
C ALA A 82 -14.36 5.73 16.29
N ILE A 83 -15.64 5.36 16.50
CA ILE A 83 -16.15 5.03 17.84
C ILE A 83 -15.43 3.76 18.34
N ILE A 84 -14.16 3.93 18.49
CA ILE A 84 -13.35 3.16 19.39
C ILE A 84 -13.38 4.01 20.65
N GLY A 85 -14.35 3.71 21.50
CA GLY A 85 -14.32 4.28 22.85
C GLY A 85 -12.91 4.10 23.39
N SER A 86 -12.51 4.89 24.36
CA SER A 86 -11.22 4.93 25.05
C SER A 86 -10.77 3.58 25.66
N ALA A 87 -11.06 2.47 25.00
CA ALA A 87 -10.60 1.16 25.38
C ALA A 87 -9.09 1.10 25.23
N LEU A 88 -8.41 1.08 26.34
CA LEU A 88 -6.96 1.09 26.47
C LEU A 88 -6.33 0.04 25.57
N ASN A 89 -5.39 0.48 24.70
CA ASN A 89 -4.56 -0.38 23.85
C ASN A 89 -5.27 -1.12 22.70
N ILE A 90 -6.37 -0.57 22.15
CA ILE A 90 -6.98 -1.10 20.92
C ILE A 90 -6.26 -0.50 19.70
N LYS A 91 -5.76 -1.37 18.84
CA LYS A 91 -5.12 -1.04 17.56
C LYS A 91 -6.06 -1.40 16.41
N PRO A 92 -6.35 -0.44 15.51
CA PRO A 92 -7.17 -0.73 14.34
C PRO A 92 -6.34 -1.46 13.28
N ILE A 93 -6.97 -2.38 12.58
CA ILE A 93 -6.49 -2.87 11.29
C ILE A 93 -7.32 -2.19 10.22
N LEU A 94 -6.64 -1.62 9.25
CA LEU A 94 -7.25 -0.87 8.16
C LEU A 94 -6.89 -1.50 6.81
N ASP A 95 -7.78 -1.32 5.85
CA ASP A 95 -7.49 -1.52 4.44
C ASP A 95 -7.89 -0.27 3.64
N VAL A 96 -7.54 -0.26 2.34
CA VAL A 96 -7.98 0.76 1.39
C VAL A 96 -8.82 0.06 0.31
N LYS A 97 -10.01 0.59 0.06
CA LYS A 97 -10.87 0.13 -1.04
C LYS A 97 -11.39 1.32 -1.82
N ASN A 98 -11.15 1.31 -3.14
CA ASN A 98 -11.53 2.42 -4.03
C ASN A 98 -10.98 3.79 -3.56
N GLY A 99 -9.74 3.81 -3.04
CA GLY A 99 -9.11 5.03 -2.51
C GLY A 99 -9.56 5.44 -1.10
N GLU A 100 -10.49 4.73 -0.47
CA GLU A 100 -11.00 5.05 0.87
C GLU A 100 -10.46 4.09 1.94
N MET A 101 -9.99 4.66 3.06
CA MET A 101 -9.52 3.90 4.22
C MET A 101 -10.70 3.36 5.02
N ARG A 102 -10.65 2.07 5.41
CA ARG A 102 -11.68 1.41 6.21
C ARG A 102 -11.07 0.66 7.38
N VAL A 103 -11.69 0.73 8.54
CA VAL A 103 -11.36 -0.13 9.69
C VAL A 103 -12.02 -1.49 9.49
N ILE A 104 -11.23 -2.54 9.31
CA ILE A 104 -11.72 -3.91 9.07
C ILE A 104 -11.69 -4.79 10.33
N LYS A 105 -10.76 -4.51 11.26
CA LYS A 105 -10.67 -5.22 12.56
C LYS A 105 -10.22 -4.26 13.65
N LYS A 106 -10.46 -4.62 14.90
CA LYS A 106 -9.98 -3.95 16.11
C LYS A 106 -9.29 -4.98 16.99
N ILE A 107 -8.00 -4.79 17.24
CA ILE A 107 -7.18 -5.77 17.94
C ILE A 107 -6.61 -5.16 19.21
N ARG A 108 -6.65 -5.88 20.31
CA ARG A 108 -6.04 -5.41 21.56
C ARG A 108 -4.56 -5.75 21.61
N GLY A 109 -3.72 -4.72 21.67
CA GLY A 109 -2.26 -4.86 21.77
C GLY A 109 -1.53 -4.79 20.43
N ARG A 110 -0.38 -4.07 20.44
CA ARG A 110 0.44 -3.81 19.25
C ARG A 110 0.93 -5.10 18.57
N LYS A 111 1.54 -6.03 19.32
CA LYS A 111 2.07 -7.28 18.79
C LYS A 111 1.00 -8.11 18.08
N LYS A 112 -0.21 -8.19 18.67
CA LYS A 112 -1.33 -8.91 18.03
C LYS A 112 -1.84 -8.20 16.79
N ALA A 113 -1.77 -6.86 16.74
CA ALA A 113 -2.15 -6.10 15.55
C ALA A 113 -1.15 -6.32 14.39
N ILE A 114 0.15 -6.35 14.68
CA ILE A 114 1.20 -6.71 13.71
C ILE A 114 0.98 -8.13 13.19
N GLN A 115 0.74 -9.10 14.06
CA GLN A 115 0.40 -10.47 13.64
C GLN A 115 -0.82 -10.48 12.72
N ALA A 116 -1.87 -9.75 13.07
CA ALA A 116 -3.11 -9.73 12.31
C ALA A 116 -2.97 -9.16 10.88
N ILE A 117 -2.10 -8.16 10.64
CA ILE A 117 -1.84 -7.67 9.27
C ILE A 117 -1.10 -8.71 8.43
N VAL A 118 -0.19 -9.48 9.05
CA VAL A 118 0.53 -10.57 8.37
C VAL A 118 -0.40 -11.76 8.08
N ASP A 119 -1.30 -12.09 8.99
CA ASP A 119 -2.30 -13.16 8.77
C ASP A 119 -3.26 -12.81 7.62
N ILE A 120 -3.65 -11.52 7.52
CA ILE A 120 -4.48 -11.04 6.40
C ILE A 120 -3.71 -11.08 5.08
N LEU A 121 -2.42 -10.72 5.07
CA LEU A 121 -1.58 -10.90 3.90
C LEU A 121 -1.58 -12.36 3.46
N GLU A 122 -1.27 -13.30 4.36
CA GLU A 122 -1.23 -14.74 4.06
C GLU A 122 -2.54 -15.27 3.47
N GLU A 123 -3.68 -14.76 3.97
CA GLU A 123 -4.99 -15.11 3.44
C GLU A 123 -5.21 -14.58 2.02
N ARG A 124 -4.86 -13.31 1.77
CA ARG A 124 -5.21 -12.61 0.52
C ARG A 124 -4.21 -12.79 -0.61
N ILE A 125 -2.96 -13.17 -0.32
CA ILE A 125 -1.88 -13.35 -1.31
C ILE A 125 -1.89 -14.73 -1.98
N LYS A 126 -2.75 -15.66 -1.55
CA LYS A 126 -2.75 -17.07 -1.98
C LYS A 126 -2.77 -17.29 -3.48
N ASN A 127 -3.46 -16.43 -4.22
CA ASN A 127 -3.57 -16.55 -5.67
C ASN A 127 -2.34 -16.01 -6.40
N PHE A 128 -1.50 -15.24 -5.72
CA PHE A 128 -0.30 -14.64 -6.30
C PHE A 128 0.81 -14.44 -5.25
N PRO A 129 1.40 -15.52 -4.71
CA PRO A 129 2.40 -15.42 -3.64
C PRO A 129 3.79 -14.98 -4.13
N ASN A 130 4.13 -15.21 -5.40
CA ASN A 130 5.44 -14.89 -5.97
C ASN A 130 5.47 -13.48 -6.56
N GLN A 131 5.60 -12.47 -5.70
CA GLN A 131 5.57 -11.06 -6.06
C GLN A 131 6.48 -10.22 -5.16
N ILE A 132 6.65 -8.94 -5.51
CA ILE A 132 7.31 -7.95 -4.66
C ILE A 132 6.29 -7.48 -3.62
N ILE A 133 6.61 -7.62 -2.34
CA ILE A 133 5.80 -7.15 -1.22
C ILE A 133 6.41 -5.85 -0.69
N GLY A 134 5.59 -4.81 -0.56
CA GLY A 134 5.98 -3.55 0.06
C GLY A 134 5.65 -3.54 1.55
N ILE A 135 6.57 -3.03 2.38
CA ILE A 135 6.33 -2.71 3.79
C ILE A 135 6.60 -1.22 3.97
N ALA A 136 5.66 -0.47 4.53
CA ALA A 136 5.89 0.93 4.86
C ALA A 136 5.68 1.19 6.35
N HIS A 137 6.48 2.12 6.92
CA HIS A 137 6.40 2.48 8.33
C HIS A 137 6.42 3.99 8.56
N ALA A 138 5.69 4.45 9.58
CA ALA A 138 5.68 5.83 10.04
C ALA A 138 6.60 5.96 11.26
N ASP A 139 7.91 6.14 11.01
CA ASP A 139 8.98 6.28 12.02
C ASP A 139 9.07 5.11 13.01
N ASP A 140 8.74 3.90 12.57
CA ASP A 140 8.78 2.65 13.35
C ASP A 140 9.42 1.52 12.53
N PHE A 141 10.70 1.71 12.22
CA PHE A 141 11.47 0.75 11.41
C PHE A 141 11.56 -0.64 12.07
N GLN A 142 11.58 -0.68 13.41
CA GLN A 142 11.64 -1.94 14.15
C GLN A 142 10.39 -2.80 13.89
N SER A 143 9.19 -2.22 13.94
CA SER A 143 7.97 -2.94 13.57
C SER A 143 7.96 -3.39 12.12
N ALA A 144 8.56 -2.61 11.20
CA ALA A 144 8.69 -3.02 9.80
C ALA A 144 9.60 -4.25 9.63
N LEU A 145 10.70 -4.33 10.40
CA LEU A 145 11.57 -5.51 10.43
C LEU A 145 10.84 -6.73 11.01
N GLU A 146 10.09 -6.57 12.09
CA GLU A 146 9.27 -7.65 12.65
C GLU A 146 8.27 -8.19 11.61
N VAL A 147 7.58 -7.30 10.90
CA VAL A 147 6.66 -7.67 9.81
C VAL A 147 7.39 -8.42 8.70
N LYS A 148 8.57 -7.94 8.28
CA LYS A 148 9.40 -8.63 7.28
C LYS A 148 9.75 -10.06 7.71
N ASP A 149 10.23 -10.23 8.94
CA ASP A 149 10.65 -11.54 9.44
C ASP A 149 9.47 -12.51 9.47
N MET A 150 8.29 -12.05 9.91
CA MET A 150 7.07 -12.85 9.91
C MET A 150 6.60 -13.21 8.49
N ILE A 151 6.73 -12.31 7.52
CA ILE A 151 6.43 -12.60 6.12
C ILE A 151 7.37 -13.66 5.56
N ILE A 152 8.68 -13.52 5.83
CA ILE A 152 9.69 -14.51 5.41
C ILE A 152 9.42 -15.89 6.03
N GLU A 153 9.01 -15.93 7.29
CA GLU A 153 8.64 -17.20 7.97
C GLU A 153 7.46 -17.89 7.26
N LYS A 154 6.46 -17.13 6.83
CA LYS A 154 5.24 -17.67 6.19
C LYS A 154 5.40 -17.98 4.70
N LEU A 155 6.05 -17.09 3.95
CA LEU A 155 6.13 -17.17 2.48
C LEU A 155 7.47 -17.70 1.96
N GLY A 156 8.50 -17.76 2.81
CA GLY A 156 9.83 -18.28 2.47
C GLY A 156 10.89 -17.20 2.27
N LYS A 157 12.16 -17.62 2.36
CA LYS A 157 13.33 -16.73 2.33
C LYS A 157 13.55 -15.99 1.02
N ASN A 158 12.97 -16.48 -0.07
CA ASN A 158 13.14 -15.90 -1.41
C ASN A 158 12.06 -14.84 -1.74
N THR A 159 11.27 -14.43 -0.73
CA THR A 159 10.25 -13.38 -0.91
C THR A 159 10.93 -12.05 -1.15
N ASN A 160 10.61 -11.38 -2.25
CA ASN A 160 11.09 -10.05 -2.57
C ASN A 160 10.35 -9.01 -1.71
N ILE A 161 11.07 -8.29 -0.85
CA ILE A 161 10.48 -7.30 0.09
C ILE A 161 11.19 -5.97 -0.03
N ILE A 162 10.42 -4.90 -0.21
CA ILE A 162 10.87 -3.51 -0.13
C ILE A 162 10.36 -2.91 1.19
N ILE A 163 11.24 -2.25 1.95
CA ILE A 163 10.86 -1.51 3.17
C ILE A 163 11.17 -0.04 2.96
N GLU A 164 10.16 0.82 3.18
CA GLU A 164 10.30 2.27 3.02
C GLU A 164 9.61 3.05 4.13
N LYS A 165 10.17 4.21 4.43
CA LYS A 165 9.54 5.17 5.34
C LYS A 165 8.40 5.91 4.64
N ILE A 166 7.26 6.03 5.29
CA ILE A 166 6.10 6.80 4.79
C ILE A 166 6.48 8.29 4.70
N GLY A 167 6.17 8.91 3.56
CA GLY A 167 6.39 10.33 3.35
C GLY A 167 5.59 11.22 4.32
N SER A 168 6.06 12.46 4.55
CA SER A 168 5.51 13.39 5.56
C SER A 168 4.02 13.68 5.39
N VAL A 169 3.50 13.73 4.17
CA VAL A 169 2.08 14.00 3.90
C VAL A 169 1.20 12.89 4.47
N LEU A 170 1.47 11.63 4.14
CA LEU A 170 0.72 10.51 4.71
C LEU A 170 1.04 10.31 6.20
N GLY A 171 2.29 10.51 6.61
CA GLY A 171 2.72 10.42 8.00
C GLY A 171 1.96 11.36 8.92
N SER A 172 1.65 12.59 8.46
CA SER A 172 0.85 13.56 9.24
C SER A 172 -0.59 13.11 9.50
N HIS A 173 -1.13 12.22 8.67
CA HIS A 173 -2.47 11.64 8.86
C HIS A 173 -2.45 10.34 9.65
N LEU A 174 -1.39 9.55 9.54
CA LEU A 174 -1.29 8.22 10.19
C LEU A 174 -0.71 8.31 11.59
N GLY A 175 0.11 9.33 11.85
CA GLY A 175 0.88 9.44 13.09
C GLY A 175 2.07 8.47 13.13
N ILE A 176 2.93 8.64 14.14
CA ILE A 176 4.07 7.74 14.40
C ILE A 176 3.56 6.34 14.80
N GLY A 177 4.31 5.30 14.46
CA GLY A 177 4.00 3.91 14.79
C GLY A 177 3.10 3.21 13.79
N GLY A 178 2.68 3.87 12.69
CA GLY A 178 2.00 3.20 11.60
C GLY A 178 2.91 2.19 10.89
N VAL A 179 2.41 0.99 10.59
CA VAL A 179 3.08 0.00 9.74
C VAL A 179 2.07 -0.70 8.85
N GLY A 180 2.43 -0.92 7.58
CA GLY A 180 1.53 -1.51 6.59
C GLY A 180 2.24 -2.40 5.59
N ILE A 181 1.48 -3.31 4.99
CA ILE A 181 1.90 -4.26 3.97
C ILE A 181 1.11 -3.97 2.70
N PHE A 182 1.79 -4.01 1.56
CA PHE A 182 1.26 -3.68 0.23
C PHE A 182 1.63 -4.80 -0.73
N PHE A 183 0.64 -5.30 -1.46
CA PHE A 183 0.82 -6.47 -2.35
C PHE A 183 -0.36 -6.55 -3.32
N PHE A 184 -0.28 -7.43 -4.33
CA PHE A 184 -1.38 -7.71 -5.23
C PHE A 184 -2.11 -9.00 -4.76
N ASN A 185 -3.44 -8.97 -4.68
CA ASN A 185 -4.24 -10.14 -4.29
C ASN A 185 -4.48 -11.13 -5.43
N GLN A 186 -4.13 -10.73 -6.64
CA GLN A 186 -4.20 -11.53 -7.86
C GLN A 186 -3.09 -11.06 -8.81
N GLU A 187 -2.58 -11.96 -9.64
CA GLU A 187 -1.60 -11.63 -10.66
C GLU A 187 -2.22 -10.67 -11.69
N PRO A 188 -1.59 -9.48 -11.91
CA PRO A 188 -1.96 -8.59 -13.00
C PRO A 188 -1.74 -9.25 -14.37
N ILE A 189 -2.35 -8.69 -15.42
CA ILE A 189 -2.23 -9.17 -16.80
C ILE A 189 -0.78 -9.41 -17.21
N GLU A 190 0.13 -8.58 -16.73
CA GLU A 190 1.57 -8.74 -16.87
C GLU A 190 2.27 -8.23 -15.62
N TYR A 191 3.23 -8.98 -15.11
CA TYR A 191 3.95 -8.68 -13.88
C TYR A 191 5.43 -9.06 -13.97
N ILE A 192 6.30 -8.21 -13.43
CA ILE A 192 7.76 -8.43 -13.39
C ILE A 192 8.21 -8.54 -11.94
N ASN A 193 8.62 -9.74 -11.51
CA ASN A 193 9.04 -10.04 -10.14
C ASN A 193 10.57 -9.94 -9.94
N GLU A 194 11.18 -8.89 -10.46
CA GLU A 194 12.61 -8.60 -10.29
C GLU A 194 12.75 -7.29 -9.50
N LEU A 195 13.72 -7.21 -8.59
CA LEU A 195 14.09 -5.97 -7.88
C LEU A 195 15.32 -5.35 -8.51
#